data_87457ecb812d8f2f1f654975f8c5be8e
#
_entry.id   87457ecb812d8f2f1f654975f8c5be8e
#
_cell.length_a   1.000
_cell.length_b   1.000
_cell.length_c   1.000
_cell.angle_alpha   90.00
_cell.angle_beta   90.00
_cell.angle_gamma   90.00
#
_symmetry.space_group_name_H-M   'P 1'
#
loop_
_entity.id
_entity.type
_entity.pdbx_description
1 polymer ?
#
loop_
_entity_poly.entity_id
_entity_poly.type
_entity_poly.pdbx_seq_one_letter_code
_entity_poly.pdbx_strand_id
1 'polypeptide(L)'
;MNEEKKALVELMLGGSEAAFDELYRSSSKKLYRMAYFITGNRSDSEDILQETFVKCFLYRDKLREPERFEPWLYQILVRTAWRVEKRKKSRSELSFEGILDQEKDHLRAEWIQEDEREKGPLGAVLEAETAAQIRDALSKLDMKYRTVILLYYYNELSTKEIAGVTGTMEGTVKSRLFKARKLLKGILEAEDIVEGEKERGICHG
;
A
#
# COMPACT_ATOMS: atom_id res chain seq x y z
N MET A 1 -10.27 -16.07 0.06
CA MET A 1 -9.19 -16.86 -0.61
C MET A 1 -9.85 -17.94 -1.41
N ASN A 2 -9.45 -18.16 -2.70
CA ASN A 2 -9.98 -19.26 -3.49
C ASN A 2 -9.31 -20.59 -3.13
N GLU A 3 -9.91 -21.72 -3.52
CA GLU A 3 -9.41 -23.07 -3.22
C GLU A 3 -8.02 -23.35 -3.80
N GLU A 4 -7.71 -22.83 -5.00
CA GLU A 4 -6.39 -22.99 -5.61
C GLU A 4 -5.29 -22.33 -4.78
N LYS A 5 -5.52 -21.11 -4.30
CA LYS A 5 -4.55 -20.41 -3.47
C LYS A 5 -4.38 -21.09 -2.10
N LYS A 6 -5.46 -21.65 -1.56
CA LYS A 6 -5.40 -22.43 -0.33
C LYS A 6 -4.51 -23.66 -0.52
N ALA A 7 -4.70 -24.41 -1.60
CA ALA A 7 -3.87 -25.58 -1.91
C ALA A 7 -2.39 -25.21 -2.07
N LEU A 8 -2.08 -24.06 -2.73
CA LEU A 8 -0.71 -23.57 -2.84
C LEU A 8 -0.11 -23.24 -1.46
N VAL A 9 -0.89 -22.62 -0.57
CA VAL A 9 -0.44 -22.33 0.80
C VAL A 9 -0.16 -23.62 1.57
N GLU A 10 -1.02 -24.62 1.49
CA GLU A 10 -0.81 -25.92 2.12
C GLU A 10 0.45 -26.63 1.60
N LEU A 11 0.70 -26.60 0.29
CA LEU A 11 1.93 -27.12 -0.31
C LEU A 11 3.17 -26.36 0.16
N MET A 12 3.11 -25.03 0.24
CA MET A 12 4.20 -24.19 0.77
C MET A 12 4.49 -24.54 2.24
N LEU A 13 3.47 -24.73 3.06
CA LEU A 13 3.62 -25.17 4.46
C LEU A 13 4.26 -26.55 4.54
N GLY A 14 3.98 -27.44 3.58
CA GLY A 14 4.63 -28.74 3.41
C GLY A 14 6.07 -28.66 2.86
N GLY A 15 6.60 -27.44 2.59
CA GLY A 15 7.98 -27.22 2.15
C GLY A 15 8.17 -27.17 0.64
N SER A 16 7.11 -27.08 -0.17
CA SER A 16 7.21 -26.96 -1.63
C SER A 16 7.72 -25.57 -2.04
N GLU A 17 8.92 -25.51 -2.59
CA GLU A 17 9.52 -24.29 -3.15
C GLU A 17 8.73 -23.79 -4.37
N ALA A 18 8.26 -24.69 -5.23
CA ALA A 18 7.46 -24.34 -6.38
C ALA A 18 6.13 -23.65 -6.00
N ALA A 19 5.49 -24.10 -4.93
CA ALA A 19 4.28 -23.46 -4.41
C ALA A 19 4.60 -22.06 -3.82
N PHE A 20 5.74 -21.91 -3.17
CA PHE A 20 6.20 -20.61 -2.69
C PHE A 20 6.46 -19.64 -3.84
N ASP A 21 7.12 -20.07 -4.91
CA ASP A 21 7.39 -19.27 -6.10
C ASP A 21 6.09 -18.79 -6.76
N GLU A 22 5.07 -19.65 -6.83
CA GLU A 22 3.77 -19.28 -7.39
C GLU A 22 3.02 -18.28 -6.51
N LEU A 23 3.06 -18.45 -5.18
CA LEU A 23 2.53 -17.48 -4.23
C LEU A 23 3.27 -16.14 -4.31
N TYR A 24 4.59 -16.16 -4.52
CA TYR A 24 5.38 -14.96 -4.77
C TYR A 24 4.91 -14.26 -6.04
N ARG A 25 4.85 -14.94 -7.18
CA ARG A 25 4.45 -14.37 -8.47
C ARG A 25 3.05 -13.75 -8.40
N SER A 26 2.09 -14.47 -7.83
CA SER A 26 0.69 -14.04 -7.76
C SER A 26 0.45 -12.89 -6.77
N SER A 27 1.32 -12.71 -5.76
CA SER A 27 1.11 -11.73 -4.68
C SER A 27 2.06 -10.53 -4.76
N SER A 28 3.23 -10.64 -5.41
CA SER A 28 4.29 -9.64 -5.39
C SER A 28 3.85 -8.27 -5.90
N LYS A 29 3.11 -8.21 -7.02
CA LYS A 29 2.63 -6.95 -7.60
C LYS A 29 1.72 -6.19 -6.62
N LYS A 30 0.77 -6.89 -5.98
CA LYS A 30 -0.17 -6.30 -5.02
C LYS A 30 0.54 -5.82 -3.75
N LEU A 31 1.49 -6.61 -3.25
CA LEU A 31 2.30 -6.27 -2.07
C LEU A 31 3.25 -5.10 -2.33
N TYR A 32 3.90 -5.08 -3.49
CA TYR A 32 4.76 -3.97 -3.91
C TYR A 32 3.97 -2.65 -3.95
N ARG A 33 2.81 -2.64 -4.63
CA ARG A 33 1.93 -1.46 -4.69
C ARG A 33 1.53 -0.99 -3.28
N MET A 34 1.18 -1.92 -2.39
CA MET A 34 0.85 -1.58 -1.01
C MET A 34 2.03 -0.98 -0.26
N ALA A 35 3.24 -1.56 -0.38
CA ALA A 35 4.46 -1.02 0.21
C ALA A 35 4.74 0.40 -0.31
N TYR A 36 4.60 0.60 -1.61
CA TYR A 36 4.80 1.90 -2.24
C TYR A 36 3.76 2.94 -1.77
N PHE A 37 2.49 2.60 -1.68
CA PHE A 37 1.49 3.50 -1.12
C PHE A 37 1.76 3.86 0.34
N ILE A 38 2.41 2.98 1.11
CA ILE A 38 2.77 3.27 2.51
C ILE A 38 4.00 4.18 2.59
N THR A 39 5.04 3.92 1.80
CA THR A 39 6.36 4.57 1.92
C THR A 39 6.55 5.76 0.96
N GLY A 40 5.88 5.76 -0.19
CA GLY A 40 6.08 6.74 -1.26
C GLY A 40 7.45 6.63 -1.95
N ASN A 41 8.23 5.57 -1.70
CA ASN A 41 9.59 5.41 -2.21
C ASN A 41 9.79 4.03 -2.84
N ARG A 42 10.36 4.00 -4.05
CA ARG A 42 10.56 2.78 -4.83
C ARG A 42 11.55 1.82 -4.18
N SER A 43 12.73 2.32 -3.83
CA SER A 43 13.78 1.48 -3.23
C SER A 43 13.32 0.82 -1.93
N ASP A 44 12.70 1.62 -1.04
CA ASP A 44 12.14 1.06 0.20
C ASP A 44 11.05 0.01 -0.08
N SER A 45 10.24 0.22 -1.12
CA SER A 45 9.16 -0.71 -1.46
C SER A 45 9.69 -2.04 -1.96
N GLU A 46 10.77 -2.01 -2.74
CA GLU A 46 11.48 -3.21 -3.21
C GLU A 46 12.11 -3.96 -2.02
N ASP A 47 12.79 -3.26 -1.13
CA ASP A 47 13.39 -3.83 0.08
C ASP A 47 12.33 -4.43 1.01
N ILE A 48 11.21 -3.72 1.21
CA ILE A 48 10.09 -4.19 2.04
C ILE A 48 9.48 -5.44 1.43
N LEU A 49 9.29 -5.48 0.12
CA LEU A 49 8.75 -6.65 -0.58
C LEU A 49 9.66 -7.86 -0.39
N GLN A 50 10.96 -7.70 -0.66
CA GLN A 50 11.94 -8.78 -0.48
C GLN A 50 11.95 -9.28 0.97
N GLU A 51 12.06 -8.38 1.94
CA GLU A 51 12.07 -8.73 3.36
C GLU A 51 10.77 -9.41 3.78
N THR A 52 9.64 -9.01 3.22
CA THR A 52 8.34 -9.63 3.49
C THR A 52 8.34 -11.10 3.06
N PHE A 53 8.82 -11.41 1.87
CA PHE A 53 8.86 -12.79 1.39
C PHE A 53 9.93 -13.63 2.07
N VAL A 54 11.09 -13.07 2.38
CA VAL A 54 12.10 -13.76 3.23
C VAL A 54 11.48 -14.15 4.57
N LYS A 55 10.78 -13.24 5.22
CA LYS A 55 10.08 -13.53 6.48
C LYS A 55 8.92 -14.50 6.31
N CYS A 56 8.18 -14.41 5.22
CA CYS A 56 7.14 -15.36 4.87
C CYS A 56 7.71 -16.77 4.82
N PHE A 57 8.83 -16.97 4.13
CA PHE A 57 9.52 -18.24 4.03
C PHE A 57 10.04 -18.73 5.39
N LEU A 58 10.73 -17.87 6.13
CA LEU A 58 11.35 -18.21 7.43
C LEU A 58 10.33 -18.51 8.52
N TYR A 59 9.16 -17.88 8.49
CA TYR A 59 8.15 -18.00 9.56
C TYR A 59 6.89 -18.71 9.10
N ARG A 60 6.92 -19.43 7.97
CA ARG A 60 5.75 -20.17 7.45
C ARG A 60 5.13 -21.11 8.47
N ASP A 61 5.93 -21.74 9.32
CA ASP A 61 5.46 -22.66 10.37
C ASP A 61 4.57 -21.97 11.44
N LYS A 62 4.57 -20.62 11.49
CA LYS A 62 3.69 -19.85 12.38
C LYS A 62 2.29 -19.67 11.81
N LEU A 63 2.11 -19.91 10.52
CA LEU A 63 0.81 -19.87 9.87
C LEU A 63 0.07 -21.19 10.14
N ARG A 64 -0.88 -21.17 11.07
CA ARG A 64 -1.64 -22.38 11.47
C ARG A 64 -2.85 -22.64 10.57
N GLU A 65 -3.43 -21.62 10.04
CA GLU A 65 -4.65 -21.62 9.23
C GLU A 65 -4.33 -21.10 7.82
N PRO A 66 -4.27 -21.97 6.78
CA PRO A 66 -3.97 -21.55 5.40
C PRO A 66 -4.85 -20.41 4.89
N GLU A 67 -6.12 -20.38 5.33
CA GLU A 67 -7.10 -19.35 4.97
C GLU A 67 -6.69 -17.94 5.44
N ARG A 68 -5.83 -17.86 6.45
CA ARG A 68 -5.30 -16.59 6.99
C ARG A 68 -3.99 -16.15 6.36
N PHE A 69 -3.55 -16.80 5.29
CA PHE A 69 -2.31 -16.46 4.61
C PHE A 69 -2.23 -14.98 4.22
N GLU A 70 -3.26 -14.44 3.57
CA GLU A 70 -3.24 -13.04 3.11
C GLU A 70 -3.16 -12.04 4.28
N PRO A 71 -4.05 -12.07 5.29
CA PRO A 71 -3.90 -11.19 6.45
C PRO A 71 -2.55 -11.34 7.16
N TRP A 72 -2.03 -12.56 7.26
CA TRP A 72 -0.72 -12.82 7.86
C TRP A 72 0.42 -12.22 7.02
N LEU A 73 0.38 -12.35 5.70
CA LEU A 73 1.36 -11.77 4.78
C LEU A 73 1.33 -10.24 4.84
N TYR A 74 0.14 -9.62 4.87
CA TYR A 74 -0.02 -8.20 5.08
C TYR A 74 0.50 -7.74 6.45
N GLN A 75 0.36 -8.54 7.49
CA GLN A 75 0.93 -8.22 8.80
C GLN A 75 2.46 -8.12 8.74
N ILE A 76 3.12 -9.03 8.03
CA ILE A 76 4.57 -9.00 7.83
C ILE A 76 4.96 -7.72 7.08
N LEU A 77 4.29 -7.42 5.97
CA LEU A 77 4.55 -6.25 5.13
C LEU A 77 4.36 -4.94 5.91
N VAL A 78 3.23 -4.76 6.58
CA VAL A 78 2.92 -3.53 7.33
C VAL A 78 3.93 -3.30 8.45
N ARG A 79 4.30 -4.33 9.20
CA ARG A 79 5.31 -4.23 10.27
C ARG A 79 6.69 -3.88 9.72
N THR A 80 7.05 -4.42 8.55
CA THR A 80 8.31 -4.11 7.88
C THR A 80 8.31 -2.67 7.40
N ALA A 81 7.26 -2.22 6.71
CA ALA A 81 7.11 -0.84 6.24
C ALA A 81 7.13 0.18 7.39
N TRP A 82 6.39 -0.07 8.47
CA TRP A 82 6.38 0.81 9.64
C TRP A 82 7.74 0.93 10.32
N ARG A 83 8.52 -0.15 10.34
CA ARG A 83 9.88 -0.12 10.88
C ARG A 83 10.82 0.72 10.01
N VAL A 84 10.73 0.60 8.68
CA VAL A 84 11.52 1.40 7.74
C VAL A 84 11.21 2.88 7.91
N GLU A 85 9.94 3.25 7.90
CA GLU A 85 9.49 4.62 8.06
C GLU A 85 9.89 5.23 9.43
N LYS A 86 9.76 4.45 10.51
CA LYS A 86 10.20 4.89 11.84
C LYS A 86 11.70 5.18 11.88
N ARG A 87 12.52 4.34 11.23
CA ARG A 87 13.98 4.56 11.15
C ARG A 87 14.33 5.82 10.37
N LYS A 88 13.63 6.09 9.25
CA LYS A 88 13.83 7.30 8.47
C LYS A 88 13.51 8.54 9.29
N LYS A 89 12.35 8.56 9.96
CA LYS A 89 11.95 9.66 10.80
C LYS A 89 12.97 9.93 11.92
N SER A 90 13.44 8.90 12.60
CA SER A 90 14.45 9.03 13.65
C SER A 90 15.80 9.56 13.11
N ARG A 91 16.20 9.18 11.89
CA ARG A 91 17.41 9.72 11.26
C ARG A 91 17.22 11.19 10.86
N SER A 92 16.08 11.55 10.30
CA SER A 92 15.75 12.94 9.93
C SER A 92 15.71 13.87 11.14
N GLU A 93 15.23 13.40 12.29
CA GLU A 93 15.22 14.16 13.54
C GLU A 93 16.63 14.36 14.14
N LEU A 94 17.57 13.45 13.85
CA LEU A 94 18.96 13.53 14.31
C LEU A 94 19.89 14.32 13.36
N SER A 95 19.49 14.47 12.09
CA SER A 95 20.25 15.21 11.07
C SER A 95 19.67 16.60 10.92
N PHE A 96 20.33 17.59 11.52
CA PHE A 96 20.01 19.02 11.34
C PHE A 96 20.33 19.53 9.90
N GLU A 97 20.85 18.65 9.02
CA GLU A 97 21.26 18.93 7.63
C GLU A 97 20.48 18.13 6.58
N GLY A 98 19.23 17.77 6.82
CA GLY A 98 18.44 16.92 5.92
C GLY A 98 17.41 17.66 5.07
N ILE A 99 17.77 18.81 4.47
CA ILE A 99 16.99 19.43 3.39
C ILE A 99 17.71 19.06 2.07
N LEU A 100 17.60 17.84 1.63
CA LEU A 100 17.81 17.43 0.22
C LEU A 100 17.54 15.93 0.13
N ASP A 101 16.71 15.57 -0.83
CA ASP A 101 16.28 14.25 -1.28
C ASP A 101 14.95 13.72 -0.71
N GLN A 102 13.90 14.53 -0.88
CA GLN A 102 12.66 13.97 -1.35
C GLN A 102 12.64 14.09 -2.88
N GLU A 103 13.42 13.29 -3.57
CA GLU A 103 13.05 12.91 -4.92
C GLU A 103 11.68 12.21 -4.79
N LYS A 104 10.65 12.99 -5.08
CA LYS A 104 9.34 12.44 -5.41
C LYS A 104 9.56 11.69 -6.71
N ASP A 105 9.93 10.43 -6.57
CA ASP A 105 10.03 9.50 -7.69
C ASP A 105 8.62 9.41 -8.28
N HIS A 106 8.37 10.23 -9.29
CA HIS A 106 7.15 10.20 -10.04
C HIS A 106 7.10 8.81 -10.65
N LEU A 107 6.28 7.93 -10.08
CA LEU A 107 5.99 6.65 -10.67
C LEU A 107 5.71 6.87 -12.16
N ARG A 108 6.64 6.45 -13.00
CA ARG A 108 6.32 6.12 -14.37
C ARG A 108 5.17 5.13 -14.32
N ALA A 109 4.11 5.46 -15.01
CA ALA A 109 2.84 4.73 -15.02
C ALA A 109 2.93 3.26 -15.46
N GLU A 110 4.11 2.78 -15.81
CA GLU A 110 4.39 1.46 -16.39
C GLU A 110 3.89 0.27 -15.54
N TRP A 111 3.86 0.40 -14.20
CA TRP A 111 3.40 -0.69 -13.32
C TRP A 111 1.89 -0.66 -13.02
N ILE A 112 1.20 0.42 -13.40
CA ILE A 112 -0.25 0.57 -13.23
C ILE A 112 -0.97 0.14 -14.52
N GLN A 113 -0.33 0.27 -15.68
CA GLN A 113 -0.93 0.10 -17.01
C GLN A 113 -1.18 -1.35 -17.45
N GLU A 114 -0.68 -2.38 -16.76
CA GLU A 114 -0.90 -3.76 -17.22
C GLU A 114 -2.30 -4.34 -16.99
N ASP A 115 -3.13 -3.74 -16.11
CA ASP A 115 -4.53 -4.15 -15.93
C ASP A 115 -5.52 -3.42 -16.87
N GLU A 116 -5.03 -2.49 -17.71
CA GLU A 116 -5.87 -1.56 -18.49
C GLU A 116 -6.07 -1.95 -19.97
N ARG A 117 -5.77 -3.19 -20.37
CA ARG A 117 -5.86 -3.59 -21.79
C ARG A 117 -7.28 -3.60 -22.40
N GLU A 118 -8.32 -3.33 -21.60
CA GLU A 118 -9.71 -3.27 -22.09
C GLU A 118 -10.29 -1.86 -22.24
N LYS A 119 -9.57 -0.78 -21.86
CA LYS A 119 -10.10 0.58 -21.90
C LYS A 119 -9.37 1.43 -22.93
N GLY A 120 -10.16 2.19 -23.73
CA GLY A 120 -9.62 3.05 -24.80
C GLY A 120 -8.67 4.16 -24.25
N PRO A 121 -7.84 4.79 -25.13
CA PRO A 121 -6.76 5.70 -24.73
C PRO A 121 -7.19 6.86 -23.81
N LEU A 122 -8.39 7.40 -24.02
CA LEU A 122 -8.92 8.51 -23.22
C LEU A 122 -9.31 8.08 -21.81
N GLY A 123 -9.89 6.86 -21.66
CA GLY A 123 -10.23 6.29 -20.36
C GLY A 123 -8.99 6.02 -19.51
N ALA A 124 -7.92 5.52 -20.13
CA ALA A 124 -6.65 5.27 -19.45
C ALA A 124 -5.99 6.55 -18.93
N VAL A 125 -6.05 7.66 -19.69
CA VAL A 125 -5.50 8.96 -19.25
C VAL A 125 -6.27 9.51 -18.06
N LEU A 126 -7.60 9.53 -18.10
CA LEU A 126 -8.44 10.04 -17.01
C LEU A 126 -8.28 9.18 -15.73
N GLU A 127 -8.17 7.86 -15.86
CA GLU A 127 -7.91 6.99 -14.72
C GLU A 127 -6.50 7.19 -14.14
N ALA A 128 -5.50 7.44 -14.98
CA ALA A 128 -4.14 7.73 -14.54
C ALA A 128 -4.06 9.05 -13.76
N GLU A 129 -4.76 10.09 -14.19
CA GLU A 129 -4.86 11.38 -13.47
C GLU A 129 -5.55 11.19 -12.12
N THR A 130 -6.71 10.52 -12.09
CA THR A 130 -7.42 10.21 -10.85
C THR A 130 -6.57 9.36 -9.89
N ALA A 131 -5.84 8.37 -10.42
CA ALA A 131 -4.95 7.54 -9.63
C ALA A 131 -3.76 8.34 -9.07
N ALA A 132 -3.26 9.35 -9.79
CA ALA A 132 -2.22 10.25 -9.32
C ALA A 132 -2.72 11.15 -8.18
N GLN A 133 -3.90 11.74 -8.33
CA GLN A 133 -4.56 12.56 -7.30
C GLN A 133 -4.81 11.75 -6.01
N ILE A 134 -5.36 10.53 -6.14
CA ILE A 134 -5.57 9.65 -4.99
C ILE A 134 -4.26 9.31 -4.29
N ARG A 135 -3.18 9.04 -5.04
CA ARG A 135 -1.85 8.78 -4.46
C ARG A 135 -1.32 9.97 -3.70
N ASP A 136 -1.40 11.16 -4.29
CA ASP A 136 -0.94 12.38 -3.64
C ASP A 136 -1.74 12.64 -2.37
N ALA A 137 -3.05 12.54 -2.42
CA ALA A 137 -3.93 12.65 -1.26
C ALA A 137 -3.62 11.62 -0.16
N LEU A 138 -3.36 10.36 -0.54
CA LEU A 138 -2.92 9.32 0.39
C LEU A 138 -1.56 9.64 1.00
N SER A 139 -0.63 10.22 0.24
CA SER A 139 0.70 10.59 0.72
C SER A 139 0.66 11.64 1.84
N LYS A 140 -0.34 12.50 1.83
CA LYS A 140 -0.58 13.56 2.85
C LYS A 140 -1.19 13.02 4.14
N LEU A 141 -1.70 11.78 4.14
CA LEU A 141 -2.18 11.14 5.35
C LEU A 141 -1.04 10.65 6.23
N ASP A 142 -1.20 10.75 7.55
CA ASP A 142 -0.34 10.02 8.50
C ASP A 142 -0.39 8.50 8.19
N MET A 143 0.76 7.84 8.26
CA MET A 143 0.93 6.43 7.92
C MET A 143 -0.11 5.50 8.56
N LYS A 144 -0.51 5.76 9.82
CA LYS A 144 -1.53 4.94 10.52
C LYS A 144 -2.92 5.02 9.86
N TYR A 145 -3.27 6.18 9.29
CA TYR A 145 -4.54 6.39 8.57
C TYR A 145 -4.45 5.83 7.16
N ARG A 146 -3.35 6.09 6.46
CA ARG A 146 -3.06 5.56 5.14
C ARG A 146 -3.10 4.03 5.14
N THR A 147 -2.43 3.38 6.08
CA THR A 147 -2.41 1.92 6.18
C THR A 147 -3.80 1.31 6.36
N VAL A 148 -4.65 1.86 7.23
CA VAL A 148 -5.99 1.28 7.43
C VAL A 148 -6.91 1.49 6.22
N ILE A 149 -6.78 2.61 5.50
CA ILE A 149 -7.48 2.86 4.23
C ILE A 149 -7.08 1.81 3.19
N LEU A 150 -5.78 1.59 3.00
CA LEU A 150 -5.27 0.62 2.03
C LEU A 150 -5.71 -0.81 2.36
N LEU A 151 -5.61 -1.21 3.63
CA LEU A 151 -6.04 -2.53 4.05
C LEU A 151 -7.55 -2.75 3.84
N TYR A 152 -8.36 -1.72 4.05
CA TYR A 152 -9.81 -1.81 3.94
C TYR A 152 -10.29 -1.76 2.48
N TYR A 153 -9.84 -0.76 1.70
CA TYR A 153 -10.37 -0.50 0.36
C TYR A 153 -9.58 -1.19 -0.76
N TYR A 154 -8.26 -1.30 -0.62
CA TYR A 154 -7.42 -1.90 -1.66
C TYR A 154 -7.21 -3.42 -1.43
N ASN A 155 -7.11 -3.84 -0.17
CA ASN A 155 -6.92 -5.24 0.19
C ASN A 155 -8.21 -5.94 0.63
N GLU A 156 -9.32 -5.22 0.79
CA GLU A 156 -10.66 -5.73 1.11
C GLU A 156 -10.73 -6.49 2.45
N LEU A 157 -9.86 -6.13 3.40
CA LEU A 157 -9.85 -6.76 4.72
C LEU A 157 -10.97 -6.21 5.61
N SER A 158 -11.57 -7.07 6.41
CA SER A 158 -12.49 -6.69 7.47
C SER A 158 -11.78 -5.90 8.57
N THR A 159 -12.53 -5.09 9.34
CA THR A 159 -11.96 -4.34 10.47
C THR A 159 -11.31 -5.24 11.52
N LYS A 160 -11.81 -6.46 11.69
CA LYS A 160 -11.24 -7.48 12.57
C LYS A 160 -9.88 -7.97 12.07
N GLU A 161 -9.75 -8.25 10.77
CA GLU A 161 -8.47 -8.65 10.16
C GLU A 161 -7.47 -7.51 10.20
N ILE A 162 -7.89 -6.28 9.88
CA ILE A 162 -7.04 -5.08 9.97
C ILE A 162 -6.51 -4.89 11.40
N ALA A 163 -7.34 -5.16 12.41
CA ALA A 163 -6.92 -5.12 13.81
C ALA A 163 -5.79 -6.11 14.08
N GLY A 164 -5.89 -7.34 13.56
CA GLY A 164 -4.84 -8.35 13.62
C GLY A 164 -3.57 -7.93 12.88
N VAL A 165 -3.70 -7.42 11.65
CA VAL A 165 -2.58 -6.95 10.83
C VAL A 165 -1.82 -5.80 11.49
N THR A 166 -2.54 -4.81 12.03
CA THR A 166 -1.93 -3.61 12.63
C THR A 166 -1.57 -3.77 14.12
N GLY A 167 -1.98 -4.87 14.75
CA GLY A 167 -1.76 -5.09 16.18
C GLY A 167 -2.54 -4.10 17.07
N THR A 168 -3.74 -3.69 16.65
CA THR A 168 -4.59 -2.74 17.38
C THR A 168 -5.97 -3.33 17.65
N MET A 169 -6.78 -2.68 18.52
CA MET A 169 -8.16 -3.11 18.74
C MET A 169 -9.04 -2.75 17.54
N GLU A 170 -10.07 -3.53 17.27
CA GLU A 170 -11.00 -3.28 16.17
C GLU A 170 -11.70 -1.91 16.29
N GLY A 171 -12.05 -1.47 17.51
CA GLY A 171 -12.57 -0.13 17.76
C GLY A 171 -11.59 0.98 17.33
N THR A 172 -10.30 0.77 17.53
CA THR A 172 -9.24 1.67 17.05
C THR A 172 -9.18 1.71 15.51
N VAL A 173 -9.34 0.56 14.85
CA VAL A 173 -9.40 0.49 13.39
C VAL A 173 -10.60 1.27 12.86
N LYS A 174 -11.79 1.07 13.43
CA LYS A 174 -13.01 1.80 13.05
C LYS A 174 -12.85 3.31 13.20
N SER A 175 -12.33 3.76 14.33
CA SER A 175 -12.08 5.20 14.56
C SER A 175 -11.01 5.78 13.62
N ARG A 176 -9.94 5.03 13.31
CA ARG A 176 -8.94 5.43 12.33
C ARG A 176 -9.52 5.52 10.92
N LEU A 177 -10.33 4.54 10.49
CA LEU A 177 -11.01 4.57 9.19
C LEU A 177 -11.93 5.79 9.08
N PHE A 178 -12.73 6.07 10.11
CA PHE A 178 -13.60 7.25 10.12
C PHE A 178 -12.79 8.55 9.95
N LYS A 179 -11.72 8.71 10.75
CA LYS A 179 -10.86 9.90 10.66
C LYS A 179 -10.11 9.96 9.33
N ALA A 180 -9.61 8.85 8.83
CA ALA A 180 -8.91 8.77 7.56
C ALA A 180 -9.79 9.18 6.38
N ARG A 181 -11.05 8.73 6.34
CA ARG A 181 -12.03 9.15 5.32
C ARG A 181 -12.28 10.65 5.35
N LYS A 182 -12.46 11.22 6.55
CA LYS A 182 -12.69 12.65 6.71
C LYS A 182 -11.50 13.48 6.24
N LEU A 183 -10.29 13.05 6.58
CA LEU A 183 -9.05 13.71 6.14
C LEU A 183 -8.85 13.61 4.64
N LEU A 184 -9.03 12.41 4.08
CA LEU A 184 -8.88 12.17 2.63
C LEU A 184 -9.87 13.02 1.82
N LYS A 185 -11.14 13.05 2.26
CA LYS A 185 -12.17 13.89 1.65
C LYS A 185 -11.76 15.38 1.66
N GLY A 186 -11.30 15.89 2.80
CA GLY A 186 -10.87 17.29 2.89
C GLY A 186 -9.65 17.63 2.03
N ILE A 187 -8.72 16.66 1.84
CA ILE A 187 -7.56 16.85 0.95
C ILE A 187 -8.02 16.93 -0.51
N LEU A 188 -8.86 16.00 -0.95
CA LEU A 188 -9.37 15.96 -2.32
C LEU A 188 -10.22 17.19 -2.67
N GLU A 189 -11.12 17.61 -1.77
CA GLU A 189 -11.92 18.83 -1.96
C GLU A 189 -11.06 20.10 -2.05
N ALA A 190 -9.96 20.18 -1.32
CA ALA A 190 -9.03 21.30 -1.38
C ALA A 190 -8.24 21.32 -2.71
N GLU A 191 -7.89 20.17 -3.27
CA GLU A 191 -7.22 20.04 -4.56
C GLU A 191 -8.13 20.42 -5.72
N ASP A 192 -9.37 19.95 -5.72
CA ASP A 192 -10.39 20.31 -6.74
C ASP A 192 -10.62 21.84 -6.80
N ILE A 193 -10.63 22.52 -5.64
CA ILE A 193 -10.78 23.98 -5.56
C ILE A 193 -9.57 24.67 -6.21
N VAL A 194 -8.35 24.21 -5.92
CA VAL A 194 -7.12 24.80 -6.46
C VAL A 194 -7.01 24.60 -7.97
N GLU A 195 -7.39 23.44 -8.49
CA GLU A 195 -7.40 23.19 -9.94
C GLU A 195 -8.46 24.05 -10.65
N GLY A 196 -9.66 24.13 -10.12
CA GLY A 196 -10.73 24.97 -10.66
C GLY A 196 -10.44 26.49 -10.60
N GLU A 197 -9.56 26.96 -9.71
CA GLU A 197 -9.07 28.35 -9.68
C GLU A 197 -7.97 28.57 -10.72
N LYS A 198 -7.08 27.62 -10.95
CA LYS A 198 -6.05 27.68 -12.01
C LYS A 198 -6.69 27.74 -13.41
N GLU A 199 -7.68 26.92 -13.67
CA GLU A 199 -8.41 26.93 -14.95
C GLU A 199 -9.13 28.26 -15.19
N ARG A 200 -9.70 28.89 -14.16
CA ARG A 200 -10.34 30.20 -14.24
C ARG A 200 -9.34 31.35 -14.35
N GLY A 201 -8.15 31.23 -13.82
CA GLY A 201 -7.08 32.24 -13.88
C GLY A 201 -6.40 32.36 -15.24
N ILE A 202 -6.46 31.33 -16.09
CA ILE A 202 -5.86 31.32 -17.43
C ILE A 202 -6.71 32.09 -18.45
N CYS A 203 -7.96 32.39 -18.13
CA CYS A 203 -8.87 33.16 -19.05
C CYS A 203 -8.76 34.69 -18.93
N HIS A 204 -7.82 35.25 -18.16
CA HIS A 204 -7.68 36.68 -17.94
C HIS A 204 -6.22 37.15 -18.12
N GLY A 205 -5.60 36.77 -19.24
CA GLY A 205 -4.30 37.27 -19.66
C GLY A 205 -4.24 37.47 -21.15
#